data_6c5a583079c7778d0f3f5d1b2437f83d
#
_entry.id   6c5a583079c7778d0f3f5d1b2437f83d
#
_cell.length_a   1.000
_cell.length_b   1.000
_cell.length_c   1.000
_cell.angle_alpha   90.00
_cell.angle_beta   90.00
_cell.angle_gamma   90.00
#
_symmetry.space_group_name_H-M   'P 1'
#
loop_
_entity.id
_entity.type
_entity.pdbx_description
1 polymer ?
#
loop_
_entity_poly.entity_id
_entity_poly.type
_entity_poly.pdbx_seq_one_letter_code
_entity_poly.pdbx_strand_id
1 'polypeptide(L)'
;MAQQGFAVAAFREGPLWRVEPLPPTVLDDLGVLLSALRSQPPEGGPFVVACVEDEFFVIARQDGPRISLLLSDLTAVVEFPLAEQAMTRLGEDPPDDDELDEVWPIGDLELFADLGLGDEEMEDILDDMDLLPEEMLDAIIERLELTDSYSRAIDAAWVR
;
A
#
# COMPACT_ATOMS: atom_id res chain seq x y z
N MET A 1 16.59 7.98 -12.42
CA MET A 1 15.28 8.64 -12.49
C MET A 1 14.41 8.19 -11.33
N ALA A 2 13.64 9.10 -10.76
CA ALA A 2 12.73 8.74 -9.69
C ALA A 2 11.60 7.86 -10.22
N GLN A 3 11.13 6.93 -9.40
CA GLN A 3 9.97 6.11 -9.74
C GLN A 3 8.74 7.01 -9.88
N GLN A 4 7.87 6.69 -10.82
CA GLN A 4 6.60 7.37 -11.00
C GLN A 4 5.51 6.68 -10.18
N GLY A 5 4.54 7.44 -9.73
CA GLY A 5 3.46 6.91 -8.93
C GLY A 5 3.04 7.91 -7.87
N PHE A 6 2.40 7.39 -6.84
CA PHE A 6 1.96 8.23 -5.72
C PHE A 6 2.06 7.47 -4.41
N ALA A 7 2.11 8.23 -3.33
CA ALA A 7 2.06 7.66 -1.99
C ALA A 7 1.28 8.59 -1.07
N VAL A 8 0.54 8.00 -0.16
CA VAL A 8 -0.26 8.76 0.82
C VAL A 8 -0.13 8.13 2.20
N ALA A 9 -0.33 8.96 3.23
CA ALA A 9 -0.46 8.51 4.61
C ALA A 9 -1.88 8.81 5.09
N ALA A 10 -2.51 7.85 5.75
CA ALA A 10 -3.83 8.02 6.33
C ALA A 10 -3.73 7.87 7.85
N PHE A 11 -4.35 8.78 8.58
CA PHE A 11 -4.27 8.80 10.04
C PHE A 11 -5.55 9.39 10.62
N ARG A 12 -5.82 9.07 11.88
CA ARG A 12 -6.99 9.63 12.58
C ARG A 12 -6.64 10.90 13.31
N GLU A 13 -7.53 11.86 13.18
CA GLU A 13 -7.48 13.11 13.93
C GLU A 13 -8.83 13.27 14.65
N GLY A 14 -8.89 12.82 15.90
CA GLY A 14 -10.14 12.70 16.61
C GLY A 14 -11.04 11.63 15.97
N PRO A 15 -12.31 11.93 15.68
CA PRO A 15 -13.21 10.97 15.04
C PRO A 15 -13.04 10.89 13.52
N LEU A 16 -12.22 11.75 12.93
CA LEU A 16 -12.08 11.84 11.47
C LEU A 16 -10.76 11.25 11.01
N TRP A 17 -10.81 10.59 9.83
CA TRP A 17 -9.61 10.16 9.12
C TRP A 17 -9.15 11.27 8.19
N ARG A 18 -7.82 11.44 8.11
CA ARG A 18 -7.19 12.34 7.15
C ARG A 18 -6.24 11.58 6.27
N VAL A 19 -6.11 12.01 5.03
CA VAL A 19 -5.17 11.42 4.06
C VAL A 19 -4.32 12.55 3.51
N GLU A 20 -3.00 12.38 3.56
CA GLU A 20 -2.04 13.38 3.08
C GLU A 20 -1.07 12.76 2.09
N PRO A 21 -0.63 13.50 1.06
CA PRO A 21 0.35 12.98 0.12
C PRO A 21 1.72 12.84 0.78
N LEU A 22 2.48 11.86 0.31
CA LEU A 22 3.86 11.66 0.72
C LEU A 22 4.80 12.01 -0.43
N PRO A 23 6.05 12.38 -0.13
CA PRO A 23 7.01 12.71 -1.19
C PRO A 23 7.39 11.49 -2.01
N PRO A 24 7.81 11.67 -3.27
CA PRO A 24 8.14 10.53 -4.15
C PRO A 24 9.34 9.70 -3.69
N THR A 25 10.14 10.19 -2.76
CA THR A 25 11.27 9.43 -2.19
C THR A 25 10.84 8.13 -1.52
N VAL A 26 9.56 8.02 -1.10
CA VAL A 26 9.04 6.79 -0.49
C VAL A 26 8.81 5.68 -1.52
N LEU A 27 8.79 6.00 -2.80
CA LEU A 27 8.44 5.04 -3.85
C LEU A 27 9.54 4.02 -4.15
N ASP A 28 10.76 4.28 -3.72
CA ASP A 28 11.88 3.36 -3.96
C ASP A 28 12.63 2.97 -2.67
N ASP A 29 12.10 3.37 -1.53
CA ASP A 29 12.77 3.10 -0.24
C ASP A 29 11.73 2.79 0.83
N LEU A 30 11.61 1.51 1.17
CA LEU A 30 10.66 1.06 2.20
C LEU A 30 10.95 1.68 3.56
N GLY A 31 12.24 1.87 3.90
CA GLY A 31 12.62 2.50 5.16
C GLY A 31 12.06 3.91 5.28
N VAL A 32 12.09 4.68 4.21
CA VAL A 32 11.52 6.04 4.17
C VAL A 32 10.01 5.97 4.30
N LEU A 33 9.36 5.03 3.60
CA LEU A 33 7.91 4.83 3.69
C LEU A 33 7.48 4.49 5.12
N LEU A 34 8.19 3.57 5.77
CA LEU A 34 7.87 3.16 7.14
C LEU A 34 8.17 4.27 8.15
N SER A 35 9.18 5.11 7.90
CA SER A 35 9.44 6.28 8.72
C SER A 35 8.27 7.27 8.66
N ALA A 36 7.72 7.47 7.46
CA ALA A 36 6.54 8.31 7.29
C ALA A 36 5.35 7.74 8.08
N LEU A 37 5.19 6.42 8.07
CA LEU A 37 4.14 5.77 8.85
C LEU A 37 4.31 6.01 10.35
N ARG A 38 5.53 5.84 10.85
CA ARG A 38 5.82 6.02 12.28
C ARG A 38 5.67 7.47 12.74
N SER A 39 5.71 8.41 11.82
CA SER A 39 5.53 9.84 12.11
C SER A 39 4.07 10.24 12.28
N GLN A 40 3.14 9.35 11.95
CA GLN A 40 1.72 9.65 12.04
C GLN A 40 1.20 9.48 13.47
N PRO A 41 0.10 10.19 13.84
CA PRO A 41 -0.56 9.94 15.12
C PRO A 41 -0.95 8.46 15.24
N PRO A 42 -0.62 7.80 16.35
CA PRO A 42 -0.78 6.34 16.44
C PRO A 42 -2.21 5.85 16.64
N GLU A 43 -3.14 6.74 16.97
CA GLU A 43 -4.53 6.36 17.21
C GLU A 43 -5.19 5.74 15.99
N GLY A 44 -5.94 4.66 16.18
CA GLY A 44 -6.76 4.05 15.17
C GLY A 44 -5.99 3.23 14.13
N GLY A 45 -4.67 3.12 14.28
CA GLY A 45 -3.84 2.37 13.34
C GLY A 45 -3.65 3.07 12.01
N PRO A 46 -2.76 4.08 11.94
CA PRO A 46 -2.48 4.77 10.68
C PRO A 46 -1.88 3.82 9.65
N PHE A 47 -2.01 4.18 8.39
CA PHE A 47 -1.42 3.38 7.31
C PHE A 47 -0.85 4.27 6.22
N VAL A 48 0.04 3.69 5.43
CA VAL A 48 0.62 4.33 4.25
C VAL A 48 0.41 3.43 3.05
N VAL A 49 0.28 4.06 1.88
CA VAL A 49 0.11 3.37 0.61
C VAL A 49 1.12 3.96 -0.36
N ALA A 50 1.83 3.11 -1.08
CA ALA A 50 2.71 3.53 -2.17
C ALA A 50 2.37 2.71 -3.41
N CYS A 51 1.97 3.37 -4.48
CA CYS A 51 1.66 2.74 -5.77
C CYS A 51 2.71 3.19 -6.77
N VAL A 52 3.42 2.23 -7.38
CA VAL A 52 4.57 2.51 -8.25
C VAL A 52 4.21 2.14 -9.69
N GLU A 53 4.20 3.12 -10.58
CA GLU A 53 4.01 2.98 -12.02
C GLU A 53 2.77 2.18 -12.44
N ASP A 54 1.75 2.13 -11.58
CA ASP A 54 0.56 1.31 -11.77
C ASP A 54 0.88 -0.18 -12.03
N GLU A 55 2.03 -0.63 -11.51
CA GLU A 55 2.47 -2.03 -11.63
C GLU A 55 2.23 -2.81 -10.33
N PHE A 56 2.38 -2.13 -9.20
CA PHE A 56 2.13 -2.75 -7.89
C PHE A 56 1.93 -1.67 -6.84
N PHE A 57 1.47 -2.09 -5.66
CA PHE A 57 1.43 -1.20 -4.50
C PHE A 57 1.88 -1.93 -3.24
N VAL A 58 2.29 -1.13 -2.26
CA VAL A 58 2.61 -1.59 -0.92
C VAL A 58 1.70 -0.84 0.04
N ILE A 59 1.10 -1.55 0.98
CA ILE A 59 0.36 -0.95 2.09
C ILE A 59 1.05 -1.40 3.37
N ALA A 60 1.31 -0.44 4.27
CA ALA A 60 1.84 -0.72 5.59
C ALA A 60 0.92 -0.08 6.62
N ARG A 61 0.55 -0.83 7.65
CA ARG A 61 -0.32 -0.32 8.71
C ARG A 61 0.30 -0.56 10.07
N GLN A 62 0.25 0.46 10.91
CA GLN A 62 0.74 0.34 12.27
C GLN A 62 -0.35 -0.23 13.19
N ASP A 63 0.00 -1.29 13.92
CA ASP A 63 -0.87 -1.95 14.88
C ASP A 63 -0.10 -2.05 16.19
N GLY A 64 -0.23 -1.01 17.03
CA GLY A 64 0.57 -0.89 18.24
C GLY A 64 2.07 -0.86 17.89
N PRO A 65 2.87 -1.74 18.46
CA PRO A 65 4.31 -1.79 18.16
C PRO A 65 4.63 -2.51 16.85
N ARG A 66 3.64 -3.13 16.21
CA ARG A 66 3.84 -3.91 14.99
C ARG A 66 3.46 -3.11 13.76
N ILE A 67 4.09 -3.49 12.64
CA ILE A 67 3.71 -2.96 11.33
C ILE A 67 3.32 -4.15 10.47
N SER A 68 2.07 -4.13 10.00
CA SER A 68 1.56 -5.10 9.04
C SER A 68 1.84 -4.57 7.64
N LEU A 69 2.24 -5.45 6.73
CA LEU A 69 2.68 -5.09 5.39
C LEU A 69 1.99 -5.97 4.35
N LEU A 70 1.58 -5.36 3.25
CA LEU A 70 0.99 -6.05 2.11
C LEU A 70 1.67 -5.57 0.84
N LEU A 71 2.18 -6.52 0.05
CA LEU A 71 2.70 -6.28 -1.30
C LEU A 71 1.72 -6.89 -2.28
N SER A 72 1.22 -6.10 -3.23
CA SER A 72 0.17 -6.55 -4.15
C SER A 72 0.65 -7.57 -5.17
N ASP A 73 1.94 -7.57 -5.51
CA ASP A 73 2.48 -8.46 -6.53
C ASP A 73 3.95 -8.77 -6.27
N LEU A 74 4.22 -9.98 -5.84
CA LEU A 74 5.58 -10.45 -5.58
C LEU A 74 6.46 -10.39 -6.83
N THR A 75 5.89 -10.55 -8.02
CA THR A 75 6.68 -10.54 -9.26
C THR A 75 7.30 -9.17 -9.55
N ALA A 76 6.82 -8.10 -8.92
CA ALA A 76 7.39 -6.76 -9.05
C ALA A 76 8.83 -6.66 -8.51
N VAL A 77 9.28 -7.62 -7.70
CA VAL A 77 10.63 -7.60 -7.12
C VAL A 77 11.72 -7.62 -8.18
N VAL A 78 11.42 -8.13 -9.38
CA VAL A 78 12.36 -8.21 -10.48
C VAL A 78 12.80 -6.82 -10.96
N GLU A 79 11.90 -5.84 -10.91
CA GLU A 79 12.15 -4.51 -11.48
C GLU A 79 12.17 -3.38 -10.45
N PHE A 80 11.54 -3.57 -9.29
CA PHE A 80 11.30 -2.46 -8.37
C PHE A 80 11.93 -2.68 -7.00
N PRO A 81 12.83 -1.79 -6.55
CA PRO A 81 13.48 -1.93 -5.24
C PRO A 81 12.50 -1.92 -4.06
N LEU A 82 11.40 -1.14 -4.14
CA LEU A 82 10.42 -1.12 -3.07
C LEU A 82 9.79 -2.50 -2.86
N ALA A 83 9.46 -3.18 -3.97
CA ALA A 83 8.89 -4.52 -3.90
C ALA A 83 9.87 -5.53 -3.30
N GLU A 84 11.14 -5.46 -3.70
CA GLU A 84 12.19 -6.32 -3.15
C GLU A 84 12.35 -6.12 -1.65
N GLN A 85 12.36 -4.89 -1.20
CA GLN A 85 12.49 -4.56 0.22
C GLN A 85 11.28 -5.08 1.01
N ALA A 86 10.07 -4.95 0.46
CA ALA A 86 8.86 -5.48 1.09
C ALA A 86 8.90 -7.00 1.20
N MET A 87 9.31 -7.67 0.13
CA MET A 87 9.49 -9.13 0.12
C MET A 87 10.46 -9.56 1.23
N THR A 88 11.61 -8.91 1.32
CA THR A 88 12.61 -9.22 2.32
C THR A 88 12.08 -9.04 3.74
N ARG A 89 11.36 -7.94 3.97
CA ARG A 89 10.77 -7.67 5.28
C ARG A 89 9.72 -8.71 5.67
N LEU A 90 8.98 -9.22 4.68
CA LEU A 90 7.96 -10.26 4.92
C LEU A 90 8.58 -11.65 5.06
N GLY A 91 9.88 -11.80 4.80
CA GLY A 91 10.55 -13.09 4.91
C GLY A 91 10.20 -14.05 3.78
N GLU A 92 9.76 -13.52 2.65
CA GLU A 92 9.40 -14.33 1.48
C GLU A 92 10.57 -14.50 0.54
N ASP A 93 10.56 -15.59 -0.19
CA ASP A 93 11.58 -15.87 -1.22
C ASP A 93 11.16 -15.26 -2.55
N PRO A 94 12.13 -14.90 -3.42
CA PRO A 94 11.81 -14.40 -4.75
C PRO A 94 11.08 -15.45 -5.58
N PRO A 95 10.20 -15.00 -6.51
CA PRO A 95 9.47 -15.94 -7.37
C PRO A 95 10.42 -16.64 -8.36
N ASP A 96 10.06 -17.85 -8.75
CA ASP A 96 10.77 -18.58 -9.81
C ASP A 96 10.43 -17.96 -11.18
N ASP A 97 11.30 -18.21 -12.18
CA ASP A 97 11.10 -17.63 -13.52
C ASP A 97 9.75 -17.99 -14.13
N ASP A 98 9.24 -19.17 -13.87
CA ASP A 98 7.96 -19.64 -14.40
C ASP A 98 6.75 -19.07 -13.63
N GLU A 99 6.98 -18.40 -12.50
CA GLU A 99 5.93 -17.76 -11.70
C GLU A 99 5.75 -16.28 -12.05
N LEU A 100 6.59 -15.71 -12.89
CA LEU A 100 6.59 -14.27 -13.19
C LEU A 100 5.40 -13.79 -14.01
N ASP A 101 4.64 -14.69 -14.60
CA ASP A 101 3.47 -14.34 -15.40
C ASP A 101 2.19 -14.18 -14.56
N GLU A 102 2.25 -14.50 -13.30
CA GLU A 102 1.09 -14.44 -12.40
C GLU A 102 1.22 -13.32 -11.37
N VAL A 103 0.13 -12.58 -11.15
CA VAL A 103 0.06 -11.61 -10.06
C VAL A 103 -0.04 -12.39 -8.75
N TRP A 104 0.83 -12.08 -7.81
CA TRP A 104 0.96 -12.86 -6.59
C TRP A 104 1.08 -11.96 -5.36
N PRO A 105 -0.04 -11.64 -4.68
CA PRO A 105 0.04 -10.83 -3.47
C PRO A 105 0.64 -11.61 -2.31
N ILE A 106 1.42 -10.90 -1.48
CA ILE A 106 1.98 -11.47 -0.25
C ILE A 106 1.81 -10.48 0.90
N GLY A 107 1.74 -10.99 2.10
CA GLY A 107 1.65 -10.20 3.31
C GLY A 107 0.35 -10.40 4.05
N ASP A 108 -0.04 -9.39 4.83
CA ASP A 108 -1.19 -9.47 5.72
C ASP A 108 -2.48 -9.01 5.02
N LEU A 109 -3.34 -9.96 4.68
CA LEU A 109 -4.64 -9.67 4.06
C LEU A 109 -5.67 -9.12 5.06
N GLU A 110 -5.39 -9.24 6.35
CA GLU A 110 -6.30 -8.80 7.42
C GLU A 110 -5.98 -7.42 7.96
N LEU A 111 -5.05 -6.68 7.33
CA LEU A 111 -4.57 -5.43 7.91
C LEU A 111 -5.66 -4.35 8.06
N PHE A 112 -6.77 -4.48 7.35
CA PHE A 112 -7.92 -3.58 7.48
C PHE A 112 -9.18 -4.27 8.01
N ALA A 113 -9.06 -5.47 8.58
CA ALA A 113 -10.22 -6.23 9.05
C ALA A 113 -11.04 -5.46 10.09
N ASP A 114 -10.37 -4.73 10.98
CA ASP A 114 -11.03 -3.92 12.01
C ASP A 114 -11.77 -2.70 11.43
N LEU A 115 -11.47 -2.32 10.19
CA LEU A 115 -12.12 -1.21 9.50
C LEU A 115 -13.19 -1.67 8.52
N GLY A 116 -13.51 -2.95 8.51
CA GLY A 116 -14.60 -3.50 7.70
C GLY A 116 -14.17 -4.18 6.41
N LEU A 117 -12.88 -4.29 6.15
CA LEU A 117 -12.36 -4.99 4.98
C LEU A 117 -11.66 -6.27 5.42
N GLY A 118 -12.39 -7.38 5.39
CA GLY A 118 -11.85 -8.67 5.80
C GLY A 118 -10.92 -9.29 4.76
N ASP A 119 -10.26 -10.37 5.17
CA ASP A 119 -9.27 -11.04 4.32
C ASP A 119 -9.86 -11.59 3.02
N GLU A 120 -11.07 -12.14 3.06
CA GLU A 120 -11.72 -12.67 1.85
C GLU A 120 -12.00 -11.58 0.82
N GLU A 121 -12.49 -10.43 1.28
CA GLU A 121 -12.75 -9.30 0.39
C GLU A 121 -11.47 -8.69 -0.15
N MET A 122 -10.43 -8.61 0.69
CA MET A 122 -9.12 -8.14 0.24
C MET A 122 -8.58 -9.07 -0.84
N GLU A 123 -8.65 -10.38 -0.62
CA GLU A 123 -8.20 -11.36 -1.59
C GLU A 123 -8.95 -11.24 -2.91
N ASP A 124 -10.27 -11.06 -2.85
CA ASP A 124 -11.10 -10.89 -4.05
C ASP A 124 -10.65 -9.67 -4.88
N ILE A 125 -10.33 -8.56 -4.22
CA ILE A 125 -9.84 -7.36 -4.89
C ILE A 125 -8.48 -7.62 -5.55
N LEU A 126 -7.56 -8.26 -4.82
CA LEU A 126 -6.20 -8.50 -5.29
C LEU A 126 -6.15 -9.54 -6.41
N ASP A 127 -7.10 -10.47 -6.44
CA ASP A 127 -7.17 -11.51 -7.46
C ASP A 127 -7.98 -11.10 -8.69
N ASP A 128 -8.58 -9.91 -8.69
CA ASP A 128 -9.40 -9.44 -9.79
C ASP A 128 -8.49 -9.01 -10.96
N MET A 129 -8.43 -9.84 -11.98
CA MET A 129 -7.56 -9.63 -13.14
C MET A 129 -8.00 -8.47 -14.02
N ASP A 130 -9.22 -7.98 -13.84
CA ASP A 130 -9.74 -6.82 -14.57
C ASP A 130 -9.31 -5.49 -13.95
N LEU A 131 -8.72 -5.53 -12.76
CA LEU A 131 -8.29 -4.32 -12.04
C LEU A 131 -6.78 -4.13 -12.14
N LEU A 132 -6.36 -2.90 -12.45
CA LEU A 132 -4.99 -2.46 -12.30
C LEU A 132 -4.71 -2.08 -10.84
N PRO A 133 -3.46 -1.99 -10.42
CA PRO A 133 -3.14 -1.63 -9.02
C PRO A 133 -3.83 -0.38 -8.50
N GLU A 134 -3.90 0.70 -9.30
CA GLU A 134 -4.61 1.91 -8.87
C GLU A 134 -6.09 1.66 -8.67
N GLU A 135 -6.70 0.82 -9.50
CA GLU A 135 -8.12 0.46 -9.38
C GLU A 135 -8.38 -0.44 -8.17
N MET A 136 -7.43 -1.33 -7.86
CA MET A 136 -7.49 -2.13 -6.64
C MET A 136 -7.47 -1.25 -5.41
N LEU A 137 -6.58 -0.24 -5.40
CA LEU A 137 -6.51 0.72 -4.31
C LEU A 137 -7.78 1.53 -4.17
N ASP A 138 -8.37 1.96 -5.29
CA ASP A 138 -9.67 2.67 -5.26
C ASP A 138 -10.74 1.81 -4.58
N ALA A 139 -10.79 0.51 -4.91
CA ALA A 139 -11.74 -0.42 -4.30
C ALA A 139 -11.49 -0.59 -2.79
N ILE A 140 -10.23 -0.72 -2.39
CA ILE A 140 -9.85 -0.84 -0.99
C ILE A 140 -10.27 0.42 -0.22
N ILE A 141 -9.92 1.58 -0.74
CA ILE A 141 -10.20 2.87 -0.11
C ILE A 141 -11.71 3.13 -0.01
N GLU A 142 -12.47 2.73 -1.03
CA GLU A 142 -13.93 2.82 -0.99
C GLU A 142 -14.52 2.01 0.16
N ARG A 143 -13.99 0.82 0.39
CA ARG A 143 -14.43 -0.03 1.50
C ARG A 143 -14.11 0.59 2.86
N LEU A 144 -13.06 1.40 2.93
CA LEU A 144 -12.67 2.12 4.13
C LEU A 144 -13.42 3.45 4.29
N GLU A 145 -14.24 3.83 3.30
CA GLU A 145 -15.00 5.08 3.27
C GLU A 145 -14.10 6.33 3.31
N LEU A 146 -12.97 6.26 2.61
CA LEU A 146 -11.98 7.35 2.56
C LEU A 146 -11.79 7.93 1.15
N THR A 147 -12.70 7.63 0.22
CA THR A 147 -12.55 8.00 -1.19
C THR A 147 -12.27 9.49 -1.40
N ASP A 148 -13.04 10.38 -0.77
CA ASP A 148 -12.89 11.82 -0.99
C ASP A 148 -11.53 12.35 -0.51
N SER A 149 -11.13 11.96 0.71
CA SER A 149 -9.84 12.38 1.27
C SER A 149 -8.67 11.82 0.49
N TYR A 150 -8.79 10.55 0.07
CA TYR A 150 -7.78 9.87 -0.73
C TYR A 150 -7.61 10.54 -2.10
N SER A 151 -8.72 10.82 -2.80
CA SER A 151 -8.68 11.47 -4.11
C SER A 151 -8.03 12.86 -4.03
N ARG A 152 -8.35 13.63 -3.01
CA ARG A 152 -7.74 14.95 -2.81
C ARG A 152 -6.24 14.85 -2.56
N ALA A 153 -5.81 13.85 -1.80
CA ALA A 153 -4.39 13.65 -1.51
C ALA A 153 -3.62 13.26 -2.79
N ILE A 154 -4.20 12.39 -3.61
CA ILE A 154 -3.57 12.00 -4.88
C ILE A 154 -3.47 13.19 -5.82
N ASP A 155 -4.54 13.98 -5.94
CA ASP A 155 -4.53 15.16 -6.80
C ASP A 155 -3.45 16.15 -6.37
N ALA A 156 -3.27 16.34 -5.06
CA ALA A 156 -2.23 17.20 -4.52
C ALA A 156 -0.82 16.67 -4.84
N ALA A 157 -0.65 15.34 -4.82
CA ALA A 157 0.63 14.71 -5.17
C ALA A 157 0.98 14.90 -6.64
N TRP A 158 -0.01 14.83 -7.52
CA TRP A 158 0.22 14.97 -8.98
C TRP A 158 0.47 16.39 -9.43
N VAL A 159 0.06 17.39 -8.68
CA VAL A 159 0.20 18.81 -9.04
C VAL A 159 1.63 19.32 -8.88
N ARG A 160 2.53 18.52 -8.33
CA ARG A 160 3.92 18.94 -8.08
C ARG A 160 4.88 18.64 -9.20
#